data_a4fb26e2952a9d2f8bfbfca69f4f9c82
#
_entry.id   a4fb26e2952a9d2f8bfbfca69f4f9c82
#
_cell.length_a   1.000
_cell.length_b   1.000
_cell.length_c   1.000
_cell.angle_alpha   90.00
_cell.angle_beta   90.00
_cell.angle_gamma   90.00
#
_symmetry.space_group_name_H-M   'P 1'
#
loop_
_entity.id
_entity.type
_entity.pdbx_description
1 polymer ?
#
loop_
_entity_poly.entity_id
_entity_poly.type
_entity_poly.pdbx_seq_one_letter_code
_entity_poly.pdbx_strand_id
1 'polypeptide(L)'
;MMEDMSYLCRYRKSINQIRFNMNTEIKKRIEALRGFMNKKGITAFVVPSTDPHAGEYVPEHWESRKWISGFTGSAGTAVITSQNGGLWTDSRYFIQAEEQLDGTGIRLFKERMPETPSISEWLGETLANGDSVGIDGKTCGVEYFSQLSDGLKDFGISLIDTEDPFDEIWSDRPELPTSAPFILPLCYAGVPTSKKLEQIHAHMHEQGTDALVISSLDEVAWVLNMRGTDVPCNPVFVSYLFITEQHTYLYIDTNKLTAETSQYLQDNHIEARPYSQIEQDIKDYKGECIQLSPSANYRICHTAETYCKIKLHASPISMMKAIKNEVEIQGFHEAMTRDGVAMTKFLMWLKDAVKQGGQTECTIDKKLYELRAEQKLFQGISFETIAGYQEHGAIVHYEATPETASDLHPEGLLLLDSGAQYLDGTTDITRTIVLGNTTPEQKRDYTLVLKGFIALSMTEFPAGTCGTQLDIMARQFMWKEGINYGHGTGHGVGHFLNVHEGPHQIRMNHIPTPLQPGMTLTNEPGIYRSGRYGIRTENTMLVVFSKETEFGQFYKFEPLTLCPIDKEAICTEMLLPYEIEWLNDYHKHVYETLSPFLNEQERQWLKQATSEL
;
A
#
# COMPACT_ATOMS: atom_id res chain seq x y z
N MET A 1 -11.36 11.61 41.51
CA MET A 1 -12.55 12.13 40.78
C MET A 1 -12.46 13.62 40.42
N MET A 2 -12.16 14.58 41.36
CA MET A 2 -12.03 16.01 40.96
C MET A 2 -10.69 16.34 40.28
N GLU A 3 -9.59 15.64 40.58
CA GLU A 3 -8.32 15.76 39.89
C GLU A 3 -8.35 15.17 38.48
N ASP A 4 -9.02 14.02 38.31
CA ASP A 4 -9.21 13.39 36.99
C ASP A 4 -10.05 14.25 36.05
N MET A 5 -11.12 14.88 36.53
CA MET A 5 -11.91 15.81 35.75
C MET A 5 -11.11 17.06 35.32
N SER A 6 -10.20 17.55 36.18
CA SER A 6 -9.35 18.70 35.87
C SER A 6 -8.25 18.35 34.85
N TYR A 7 -7.74 17.11 34.87
CA TYR A 7 -6.79 16.57 33.90
C TYR A 7 -7.45 16.40 32.53
N LEU A 8 -8.58 15.71 32.47
CA LEU A 8 -9.39 15.51 31.25
C LEU A 8 -9.83 16.85 30.62
N CYS A 9 -10.19 17.83 31.45
CA CYS A 9 -10.55 19.16 30.95
C CYS A 9 -9.36 19.94 30.39
N ARG A 10 -8.14 19.80 30.98
CA ARG A 10 -6.91 20.38 30.46
C ARG A 10 -6.46 19.66 29.17
N TYR A 11 -6.53 18.36 29.12
CA TYR A 11 -6.19 17.53 27.98
C TYR A 11 -7.10 17.86 26.77
N ARG A 12 -8.42 17.89 26.96
CA ARG A 12 -9.38 18.32 25.90
C ARG A 12 -9.13 19.76 25.43
N LYS A 13 -8.75 20.67 26.33
CA LYS A 13 -8.41 22.05 25.94
C LYS A 13 -7.13 22.09 25.10
N SER A 14 -6.14 21.28 25.41
CA SER A 14 -4.89 21.17 24.66
C SER A 14 -5.15 20.63 23.26
N ILE A 15 -5.90 19.54 23.12
CA ILE A 15 -6.28 18.97 21.82
C ILE A 15 -7.08 19.97 20.98
N ASN A 16 -8.07 20.63 21.57
CA ASN A 16 -8.86 21.63 20.86
C ASN A 16 -8.01 22.83 20.41
N GLN A 17 -6.99 23.21 21.17
CA GLN A 17 -6.06 24.28 20.80
C GLN A 17 -5.13 23.86 19.66
N ILE A 18 -4.61 22.63 19.68
CA ILE A 18 -3.78 22.06 18.60
C ILE A 18 -4.60 21.99 17.32
N ARG A 19 -5.82 21.45 17.39
CA ARG A 19 -6.74 21.35 16.24
C ARG A 19 -7.13 22.74 15.68
N PHE A 20 -7.39 23.70 16.55
CA PHE A 20 -7.69 25.09 16.14
C PHE A 20 -6.51 25.72 15.41
N ASN A 21 -5.28 25.53 15.91
CA ASN A 21 -4.07 26.05 15.28
C ASN A 21 -3.85 25.39 13.91
N MET A 22 -4.00 24.07 13.80
CA MET A 22 -3.87 23.32 12.56
C MET A 22 -4.90 23.77 11.52
N ASN A 23 -6.17 23.87 11.89
CA ASN A 23 -7.23 24.37 11.00
C ASN A 23 -6.96 25.80 10.51
N THR A 24 -6.40 26.64 11.35
CA THR A 24 -6.01 28.01 10.97
C THR A 24 -4.89 28.00 9.93
N GLU A 25 -3.92 27.09 10.09
CA GLU A 25 -2.82 26.95 9.16
C GLU A 25 -3.29 26.40 7.81
N ILE A 26 -4.14 25.37 7.80
CA ILE A 26 -4.74 24.81 6.57
C ILE A 26 -5.49 25.90 5.79
N LYS A 27 -6.26 26.75 6.47
CA LYS A 27 -6.96 27.88 5.82
C LYS A 27 -5.99 28.85 5.15
N LYS A 28 -4.84 29.16 5.78
CA LYS A 28 -3.82 30.01 5.16
C LYS A 28 -3.18 29.36 3.93
N ARG A 29 -2.91 28.05 3.99
CA ARG A 29 -2.39 27.27 2.86
C ARG A 29 -3.37 27.28 1.69
N ILE A 30 -4.66 27.09 1.96
CA ILE A 30 -5.72 27.19 0.94
C ILE A 30 -5.75 28.59 0.30
N GLU A 31 -5.64 29.66 1.10
CA GLU A 31 -5.58 31.03 0.56
C GLU A 31 -4.32 31.28 -0.29
N ALA A 32 -3.17 30.71 0.10
CA ALA A 32 -1.96 30.78 -0.70
C ALA A 32 -2.15 30.08 -2.08
N LEU A 33 -2.76 28.88 -2.10
CA LEU A 33 -3.09 28.19 -3.34
C LEU A 33 -4.08 29.00 -4.20
N ARG A 34 -5.10 29.61 -3.60
CA ARG A 34 -6.01 30.53 -4.30
C ARG A 34 -5.28 31.73 -4.91
N GLY A 35 -4.28 32.25 -4.20
CA GLY A 35 -3.38 33.31 -4.70
C GLY A 35 -2.64 32.87 -5.97
N PHE A 36 -2.08 31.66 -5.97
CA PHE A 36 -1.46 31.07 -7.17
C PHE A 36 -2.47 30.89 -8.30
N MET A 37 -3.64 30.29 -8.00
CA MET A 37 -4.72 30.11 -8.99
C MET A 37 -5.11 31.42 -9.67
N ASN A 38 -5.31 32.49 -8.90
CA ASN A 38 -5.64 33.82 -9.43
C ASN A 38 -4.55 34.35 -10.37
N LYS A 39 -3.27 34.18 -10.04
CA LYS A 39 -2.14 34.59 -10.90
C LYS A 39 -2.13 33.84 -12.24
N LYS A 40 -2.55 32.58 -12.23
CA LYS A 40 -2.58 31.72 -13.44
C LYS A 40 -3.90 31.77 -14.20
N GLY A 41 -4.93 32.47 -13.71
CA GLY A 41 -6.27 32.52 -14.30
C GLY A 41 -7.02 31.18 -14.20
N ILE A 42 -6.79 30.43 -13.11
CA ILE A 42 -7.38 29.11 -12.86
C ILE A 42 -8.45 29.25 -11.77
N THR A 43 -9.59 28.60 -11.96
CA THR A 43 -10.75 28.70 -11.04
C THR A 43 -10.76 27.59 -9.98
N ALA A 44 -10.15 26.44 -10.27
CA ALA A 44 -9.96 25.33 -9.33
C ALA A 44 -8.61 24.66 -9.53
N PHE A 45 -8.11 23.99 -8.50
CA PHE A 45 -6.88 23.20 -8.54
C PHE A 45 -7.08 21.82 -7.94
N VAL A 46 -6.61 20.76 -8.64
CA VAL A 46 -6.68 19.36 -8.22
C VAL A 46 -5.32 18.93 -7.67
N VAL A 47 -5.31 18.37 -6.45
CA VAL A 47 -4.11 17.91 -5.76
C VAL A 47 -4.29 16.42 -5.42
N PRO A 48 -3.80 15.51 -6.25
CA PRO A 48 -3.81 14.08 -5.97
C PRO A 48 -2.82 13.71 -4.86
N SER A 49 -2.89 12.48 -4.34
CA SER A 49 -1.96 11.95 -3.34
C SER A 49 -0.73 11.27 -3.95
N THR A 50 -0.52 11.37 -5.25
CA THR A 50 0.58 10.73 -5.95
C THR A 50 1.75 11.67 -6.20
N ASP A 51 2.89 11.07 -6.55
CA ASP A 51 4.12 11.70 -6.98
C ASP A 51 4.35 11.52 -8.51
N PRO A 52 5.47 11.98 -9.08
CA PRO A 52 5.79 11.78 -10.50
C PRO A 52 5.93 10.31 -10.93
N HIS A 53 5.93 9.39 -10.00
CA HIS A 53 6.14 7.95 -10.18
C HIS A 53 4.87 7.13 -9.94
N ALA A 54 3.75 7.78 -9.65
CA ALA A 54 2.46 7.17 -9.32
C ALA A 54 2.52 6.26 -8.08
N GLY A 55 3.38 6.59 -7.10
CA GLY A 55 3.50 5.89 -5.84
C GLY A 55 2.24 5.99 -4.97
N GLU A 56 1.89 4.92 -4.24
CA GLU A 56 0.89 4.98 -3.16
C GLU A 56 1.47 5.69 -1.93
N TYR A 57 2.70 5.33 -1.57
CA TYR A 57 3.52 6.05 -0.60
C TYR A 57 4.50 6.93 -1.35
N VAL A 58 4.65 8.16 -0.91
CA VAL A 58 5.46 9.16 -1.59
C VAL A 58 6.50 9.77 -0.65
N PRO A 59 7.64 10.24 -1.16
CA PRO A 59 8.55 11.08 -0.38
C PRO A 59 7.83 12.31 0.19
N GLU A 60 8.23 12.77 1.36
CA GLU A 60 7.63 13.92 2.04
C GLU A 60 7.54 15.18 1.15
N HIS A 61 8.47 15.33 0.21
CA HIS A 61 8.47 16.41 -0.78
C HIS A 61 7.16 16.48 -1.59
N TRP A 62 6.54 15.33 -1.88
CA TRP A 62 5.30 15.25 -2.66
C TRP A 62 4.05 14.99 -1.81
N GLU A 63 4.11 15.11 -0.49
CA GLU A 63 2.92 15.04 0.37
C GLU A 63 2.01 16.28 0.27
N SER A 64 1.90 16.86 -0.93
CA SER A 64 1.18 18.11 -1.19
C SER A 64 -0.30 18.05 -0.81
N ARG A 65 -0.97 16.93 -1.04
CA ARG A 65 -2.37 16.71 -0.64
C ARG A 65 -2.52 16.71 0.90
N LYS A 66 -1.61 16.07 1.62
CA LYS A 66 -1.55 16.07 3.09
C LYS A 66 -1.29 17.48 3.60
N TRP A 67 -0.34 18.20 3.02
CA TRP A 67 -0.01 19.56 3.40
C TRP A 67 -1.19 20.51 3.22
N ILE A 68 -1.89 20.49 2.07
CA ILE A 68 -2.98 21.43 1.78
C ILE A 68 -4.27 21.12 2.55
N SER A 69 -4.53 19.87 2.90
CA SER A 69 -5.81 19.44 3.49
C SER A 69 -5.73 19.10 4.99
N GLY A 70 -4.54 18.74 5.49
CA GLY A 70 -4.34 18.15 6.81
C GLY A 70 -4.79 16.70 6.93
N PHE A 71 -5.28 16.10 5.87
CA PHE A 71 -5.67 14.69 5.84
C PHE A 71 -4.45 13.80 5.60
N THR A 72 -4.18 12.83 6.49
CA THR A 72 -2.95 12.02 6.48
C THR A 72 -3.11 10.64 5.83
N GLY A 73 -4.33 10.17 5.51
CA GLY A 73 -4.52 8.87 4.85
C GLY A 73 -3.75 8.76 3.52
N SER A 74 -3.32 7.57 3.10
CA SER A 74 -2.46 7.40 1.91
C SER A 74 -3.19 7.68 0.59
N ALA A 75 -4.51 7.51 0.52
CA ALA A 75 -5.30 7.69 -0.70
C ALA A 75 -6.32 8.82 -0.59
N GLY A 76 -6.36 9.68 -1.59
CA GLY A 76 -7.37 10.73 -1.72
C GLY A 76 -6.91 11.87 -2.64
N THR A 77 -7.88 12.64 -3.13
CA THR A 77 -7.65 13.80 -3.99
C THR A 77 -8.31 15.04 -3.37
N ALA A 78 -7.54 16.07 -3.11
CA ALA A 78 -8.07 17.36 -2.69
C ALA A 78 -8.35 18.23 -3.92
N VAL A 79 -9.46 18.95 -3.89
CA VAL A 79 -9.84 19.92 -4.94
C VAL A 79 -10.18 21.23 -4.28
N ILE A 80 -9.47 22.29 -4.62
CA ILE A 80 -9.66 23.63 -4.08
C ILE A 80 -10.19 24.53 -5.20
N THR A 81 -11.34 25.17 -4.96
CA THR A 81 -11.89 26.20 -5.84
C THR A 81 -11.67 27.59 -5.23
N SER A 82 -12.03 28.64 -5.95
CA SER A 82 -11.98 30.01 -5.44
C SER A 82 -12.78 30.21 -4.14
N GLN A 83 -13.77 29.39 -3.85
CA GLN A 83 -14.65 29.55 -2.68
C GLN A 83 -14.76 28.30 -1.80
N ASN A 84 -14.66 27.12 -2.37
CA ASN A 84 -14.90 25.85 -1.71
C ASN A 84 -13.66 24.94 -1.74
N GLY A 85 -13.71 23.84 -0.96
CA GLY A 85 -12.73 22.75 -1.03
C GLY A 85 -13.42 21.41 -0.81
N GLY A 86 -12.94 20.38 -1.48
CA GLY A 86 -13.38 18.99 -1.34
C GLY A 86 -12.22 18.03 -1.22
N LEU A 87 -12.43 16.92 -0.52
CA LEU A 87 -11.50 15.78 -0.46
C LEU A 87 -12.29 14.51 -0.80
N TRP A 88 -11.89 13.83 -1.86
CA TRP A 88 -12.37 12.49 -2.23
C TRP A 88 -11.44 11.45 -1.67
N THR A 89 -11.96 10.45 -0.95
CA THR A 89 -11.19 9.32 -0.43
C THR A 89 -12.06 8.07 -0.35
N ASP A 90 -11.44 6.90 -0.25
CA ASP A 90 -12.13 5.61 -0.22
C ASP A 90 -12.50 5.15 1.21
N SER A 91 -13.21 4.02 1.30
CA SER A 91 -13.81 3.53 2.54
C SER A 91 -12.83 3.20 3.67
N ARG A 92 -11.55 3.03 3.39
CA ARG A 92 -10.50 2.81 4.39
C ARG A 92 -10.34 4.01 5.31
N TYR A 93 -10.63 5.20 4.81
CA TYR A 93 -10.33 6.49 5.44
C TYR A 93 -11.55 7.33 5.82
N PHE A 94 -12.79 6.88 5.62
CA PHE A 94 -13.97 7.72 5.87
C PHE A 94 -14.02 8.30 7.28
N ILE A 95 -13.74 7.48 8.31
CA ILE A 95 -13.79 7.92 9.71
C ILE A 95 -12.64 8.92 9.98
N GLN A 96 -11.42 8.59 9.57
CA GLN A 96 -10.26 9.45 9.74
C GLN A 96 -10.43 10.80 9.03
N ALA A 97 -10.93 10.80 7.79
CA ALA A 97 -11.14 12.02 7.03
C ALA A 97 -12.24 12.89 7.64
N GLU A 98 -13.33 12.30 8.15
CA GLU A 98 -14.37 13.05 8.88
C GLU A 98 -13.78 13.82 10.07
N GLU A 99 -12.89 13.18 10.83
CA GLU A 99 -12.25 13.78 12.00
C GLU A 99 -11.21 14.84 11.62
N GLN A 100 -10.35 14.54 10.65
CA GLN A 100 -9.23 15.41 10.28
C GLN A 100 -9.66 16.65 9.48
N LEU A 101 -10.73 16.55 8.70
CA LEU A 101 -11.23 17.68 7.89
C LEU A 101 -12.18 18.62 8.68
N ASP A 102 -12.64 18.23 9.88
CA ASP A 102 -13.55 19.05 10.66
C ASP A 102 -12.94 20.41 11.02
N GLY A 103 -13.62 21.49 10.63
CA GLY A 103 -13.19 22.88 10.84
C GLY A 103 -12.17 23.43 9.83
N THR A 104 -11.65 22.62 8.89
CA THR A 104 -10.71 23.07 7.84
C THR A 104 -11.39 23.89 6.74
N GLY A 105 -12.67 23.65 6.47
CA GLY A 105 -13.42 24.21 5.34
C GLY A 105 -13.39 23.31 4.10
N ILE A 106 -12.78 22.13 4.18
CA ILE A 106 -12.76 21.11 3.12
C ILE A 106 -13.87 20.10 3.42
N ARG A 107 -14.74 19.86 2.43
CA ARG A 107 -15.84 18.88 2.54
C ARG A 107 -15.31 17.48 2.19
N LEU A 108 -15.67 16.46 2.99
CA LEU A 108 -15.43 15.07 2.67
C LEU A 108 -16.42 14.56 1.61
N PHE A 109 -15.90 13.90 0.57
CA PHE A 109 -16.64 13.14 -0.42
C PHE A 109 -16.22 11.67 -0.33
N LYS A 110 -17.16 10.80 0.06
CA LYS A 110 -16.95 9.35 0.27
C LYS A 110 -17.05 8.62 -1.06
N GLU A 111 -15.90 8.30 -1.68
CA GLU A 111 -15.87 7.65 -2.98
C GLU A 111 -16.67 6.35 -3.04
N ARG A 112 -17.24 6.06 -4.20
CA ARG A 112 -18.05 4.85 -4.48
C ARG A 112 -19.34 4.75 -3.68
N MET A 113 -19.73 5.79 -2.96
CA MET A 113 -21.07 5.87 -2.37
C MET A 113 -22.06 6.42 -3.41
N PRO A 114 -23.28 5.87 -3.49
CA PRO A 114 -24.24 6.21 -4.57
C PRO A 114 -24.56 7.70 -4.71
N GLU A 115 -24.46 8.46 -3.63
CA GLU A 115 -24.80 9.89 -3.60
C GLU A 115 -23.57 10.81 -3.70
N THR A 116 -22.36 10.24 -3.91
CA THR A 116 -21.13 11.04 -3.98
C THR A 116 -20.84 11.36 -5.45
N PRO A 117 -20.85 12.66 -5.83
CA PRO A 117 -20.48 13.05 -7.18
C PRO A 117 -18.99 12.78 -7.42
N SER A 118 -18.63 12.47 -8.65
CA SER A 118 -17.25 12.49 -9.10
C SER A 118 -16.67 13.92 -9.03
N ILE A 119 -15.35 14.03 -9.10
CA ILE A 119 -14.68 15.35 -9.11
C ILE A 119 -15.16 16.20 -10.29
N SER A 120 -15.31 15.61 -11.49
CA SER A 120 -15.78 16.34 -12.68
C SER A 120 -17.23 16.80 -12.55
N GLU A 121 -18.14 15.97 -12.00
CA GLU A 121 -19.51 16.35 -11.73
C GLU A 121 -19.61 17.50 -10.71
N TRP A 122 -18.88 17.39 -9.58
CA TRP A 122 -18.88 18.44 -8.57
C TRP A 122 -18.29 19.76 -9.08
N LEU A 123 -17.24 19.70 -9.90
CA LEU A 123 -16.67 20.88 -10.54
C LEU A 123 -17.62 21.47 -11.58
N GLY A 124 -18.30 20.61 -12.35
CA GLY A 124 -19.33 21.04 -13.31
C GLY A 124 -20.52 21.75 -12.67
N GLU A 125 -20.90 21.37 -11.43
CA GLU A 125 -21.93 22.05 -10.65
C GLU A 125 -21.44 23.35 -9.99
N THR A 126 -20.13 23.46 -9.74
CA THR A 126 -19.52 24.55 -8.93
C THR A 126 -18.97 25.68 -9.81
N LEU A 127 -18.45 25.36 -10.99
CA LEU A 127 -17.77 26.29 -11.90
C LEU A 127 -18.66 26.69 -13.08
N ALA A 128 -18.27 27.75 -13.78
CA ALA A 128 -18.98 28.21 -14.97
C ALA A 128 -18.37 27.60 -16.25
N ASN A 129 -19.18 27.54 -17.31
CA ASN A 129 -18.68 27.22 -18.66
C ASN A 129 -17.60 28.24 -19.05
N GLY A 130 -16.47 27.77 -19.57
CA GLY A 130 -15.29 28.56 -19.91
C GLY A 130 -14.25 28.69 -18.80
N ASP A 131 -14.55 28.20 -17.58
CA ASP A 131 -13.58 28.13 -16.47
C ASP A 131 -12.46 27.12 -16.75
N SER A 132 -11.38 27.24 -15.99
CA SER A 132 -10.20 26.38 -16.10
C SER A 132 -9.86 25.73 -14.76
N VAL A 133 -9.50 24.45 -14.80
CA VAL A 133 -9.03 23.66 -13.65
C VAL A 133 -7.55 23.36 -13.85
N GLY A 134 -6.72 23.67 -12.87
CA GLY A 134 -5.28 23.34 -12.88
C GLY A 134 -4.98 22.02 -12.21
N ILE A 135 -3.95 21.34 -12.70
CA ILE A 135 -3.32 20.18 -12.06
C ILE A 135 -1.84 20.15 -12.45
N ASP A 136 -0.96 19.72 -11.55
CA ASP A 136 0.43 19.45 -11.96
C ASP A 136 0.49 18.10 -12.69
N GLY A 137 0.77 18.15 -14.00
CA GLY A 137 0.87 16.97 -14.83
C GLY A 137 2.01 16.02 -14.48
N LYS A 138 2.95 16.44 -13.60
CA LYS A 138 3.98 15.55 -13.06
C LYS A 138 3.43 14.63 -11.98
N THR A 139 2.42 15.07 -11.22
CA THR A 139 1.86 14.32 -10.10
C THR A 139 0.56 13.60 -10.41
N CYS A 140 0.22 13.43 -11.68
CA CYS A 140 -0.95 12.64 -12.08
C CYS A 140 -0.65 11.77 -13.32
N GLY A 141 -1.16 10.54 -13.32
CA GLY A 141 -1.03 9.63 -14.45
C GLY A 141 -1.80 10.14 -15.69
N VAL A 142 -1.31 9.78 -16.88
CA VAL A 142 -1.93 10.23 -18.15
C VAL A 142 -3.38 9.76 -18.30
N GLU A 143 -3.70 8.55 -17.81
CA GLU A 143 -5.07 8.04 -17.84
C GLU A 143 -5.99 8.85 -16.93
N TYR A 144 -5.56 9.17 -15.71
CA TYR A 144 -6.32 10.01 -14.78
C TYR A 144 -6.55 11.42 -15.35
N PHE A 145 -5.50 12.03 -15.92
CA PHE A 145 -5.61 13.34 -16.56
C PHE A 145 -6.64 13.31 -17.69
N SER A 146 -6.60 12.29 -18.55
CA SER A 146 -7.52 12.14 -19.68
C SER A 146 -8.96 11.95 -19.21
N GLN A 147 -9.20 11.07 -18.24
CA GLN A 147 -10.54 10.83 -17.67
C GLN A 147 -11.13 12.10 -17.04
N LEU A 148 -10.33 12.83 -16.26
CA LEU A 148 -10.77 14.08 -15.64
C LEU A 148 -11.04 15.16 -16.72
N SER A 149 -10.15 15.28 -17.72
CA SER A 149 -10.31 16.22 -18.81
C SER A 149 -11.61 15.95 -19.61
N ASP A 150 -11.87 14.68 -19.93
CA ASP A 150 -13.07 14.30 -20.67
C ASP A 150 -14.34 14.57 -19.87
N GLY A 151 -14.35 14.24 -18.57
CA GLY A 151 -15.48 14.55 -17.70
C GLY A 151 -15.74 16.04 -17.53
N LEU A 152 -14.71 16.88 -17.55
CA LEU A 152 -14.87 18.35 -17.47
C LEU A 152 -15.35 18.97 -18.78
N LYS A 153 -14.99 18.40 -19.94
CA LYS A 153 -15.45 18.89 -21.27
C LYS A 153 -16.97 18.91 -21.39
N ASP A 154 -17.66 17.96 -20.77
CA ASP A 154 -19.13 17.90 -20.79
C ASP A 154 -19.79 19.14 -20.17
N PHE A 155 -19.06 19.84 -19.29
CA PHE A 155 -19.47 21.09 -18.65
C PHE A 155 -18.84 22.35 -19.29
N GLY A 156 -18.06 22.18 -20.37
CA GLY A 156 -17.34 23.28 -21.02
C GLY A 156 -16.20 23.84 -20.18
N ILE A 157 -15.60 23.04 -19.29
CA ILE A 157 -14.48 23.39 -18.42
C ILE A 157 -13.20 22.77 -18.99
N SER A 158 -12.09 23.51 -18.95
CA SER A 158 -10.79 23.05 -19.44
C SER A 158 -9.91 22.55 -18.31
N LEU A 159 -9.27 21.38 -18.47
CA LEU A 159 -8.18 20.94 -17.60
C LEU A 159 -6.82 21.41 -18.15
N ILE A 160 -6.00 22.02 -17.32
CA ILE A 160 -4.71 22.62 -17.72
C ILE A 160 -3.59 22.02 -16.89
N ASP A 161 -2.55 21.49 -17.57
CA ASP A 161 -1.26 21.16 -16.94
C ASP A 161 -0.55 22.45 -16.52
N THR A 162 -0.17 22.54 -15.25
CA THR A 162 0.48 23.72 -14.67
C THR A 162 1.82 23.36 -14.06
N GLU A 163 2.61 24.38 -13.73
CA GLU A 163 3.73 24.24 -12.80
C GLU A 163 3.23 23.80 -11.43
N ASP A 164 4.10 23.16 -10.65
CA ASP A 164 3.81 22.80 -9.26
C ASP A 164 3.61 24.05 -8.39
N PRO A 165 2.40 24.32 -7.85
CA PRO A 165 2.16 25.48 -7.00
C PRO A 165 2.93 25.42 -5.68
N PHE A 166 3.24 24.23 -5.20
CA PHE A 166 3.87 24.02 -3.89
C PHE A 166 5.32 24.48 -3.84
N ASP A 167 6.01 24.59 -4.98
CA ASP A 167 7.32 25.22 -5.06
C ASP A 167 7.28 26.72 -4.67
N GLU A 168 6.13 27.40 -4.93
CA GLU A 168 5.95 28.80 -4.56
C GLU A 168 5.34 29.00 -3.16
N ILE A 169 4.35 28.15 -2.79
CA ILE A 169 3.52 28.42 -1.62
C ILE A 169 3.92 27.63 -0.36
N TRP A 170 4.68 26.55 -0.47
CA TRP A 170 5.14 25.73 0.66
C TRP A 170 6.58 26.07 1.03
N SER A 171 6.75 27.11 1.83
CA SER A 171 8.06 27.71 2.12
C SER A 171 9.04 26.80 2.87
N ASP A 172 8.55 25.82 3.61
CA ASP A 172 9.30 24.81 4.37
C ASP A 172 9.13 23.41 3.76
N ARG A 173 8.89 23.35 2.45
CA ARG A 173 8.75 22.08 1.72
C ARG A 173 10.00 21.22 1.92
N PRO A 174 9.86 19.94 2.33
CA PRO A 174 10.98 19.03 2.41
C PRO A 174 11.73 18.93 1.08
N GLU A 175 13.04 18.85 1.13
CA GLU A 175 13.85 18.59 -0.07
C GLU A 175 13.64 17.18 -0.60
N LEU A 176 14.03 16.94 -1.86
CA LEU A 176 14.05 15.58 -2.41
C LEU A 176 15.02 14.70 -1.62
N PRO A 177 14.72 13.40 -1.44
CA PRO A 177 15.59 12.49 -0.72
C PRO A 177 16.99 12.38 -1.33
N THR A 178 18.01 12.34 -0.48
CA THR A 178 19.42 12.31 -0.89
C THR A 178 20.16 11.03 -0.50
N SER A 179 19.45 10.04 0.06
CA SER A 179 20.04 8.77 0.48
C SER A 179 20.58 7.97 -0.71
N ALA A 180 21.75 7.34 -0.52
CA ALA A 180 22.37 6.54 -1.57
C ALA A 180 21.62 5.22 -1.76
N PRO A 181 21.27 4.84 -3.00
CA PRO A 181 20.78 3.49 -3.27
C PRO A 181 21.92 2.46 -3.13
N PHE A 182 21.56 1.22 -2.87
CA PHE A 182 22.49 0.10 -2.74
C PHE A 182 22.10 -1.08 -3.64
N ILE A 183 23.06 -1.95 -3.94
CA ILE A 183 22.88 -3.12 -4.79
C ILE A 183 22.29 -4.25 -3.95
N LEU A 184 21.18 -4.83 -4.40
CA LEU A 184 20.65 -6.07 -3.84
C LEU A 184 21.47 -7.25 -4.38
N PRO A 185 22.16 -8.02 -3.52
CA PRO A 185 22.96 -9.16 -3.95
C PRO A 185 22.15 -10.18 -4.76
N LEU A 186 22.80 -10.78 -5.76
CA LEU A 186 22.16 -11.77 -6.65
C LEU A 186 21.62 -13.00 -5.90
N CYS A 187 22.22 -13.34 -4.75
CA CYS A 187 21.73 -14.41 -3.89
C CYS A 187 20.34 -14.13 -3.30
N TYR A 188 19.87 -12.89 -3.34
CA TYR A 188 18.49 -12.51 -2.98
C TYR A 188 17.65 -12.18 -4.22
N ALA A 189 18.22 -11.55 -5.24
CA ALA A 189 17.48 -11.15 -6.45
C ALA A 189 17.23 -12.31 -7.44
N GLY A 190 18.07 -13.35 -7.43
CA GLY A 190 17.97 -14.55 -8.26
C GLY A 190 18.33 -14.35 -9.74
N VAL A 191 17.89 -13.25 -10.37
CA VAL A 191 18.11 -12.96 -11.79
C VAL A 191 18.95 -11.68 -11.96
N PRO A 192 20.06 -11.71 -12.72
CA PRO A 192 20.90 -10.52 -12.91
C PRO A 192 20.20 -9.48 -13.79
N THR A 193 20.55 -8.20 -13.57
CA THR A 193 20.04 -7.03 -14.32
C THR A 193 20.15 -7.21 -15.83
N SER A 194 21.29 -7.72 -16.33
CA SER A 194 21.47 -7.97 -17.77
C SER A 194 20.42 -8.90 -18.37
N LYS A 195 20.01 -9.95 -17.63
CA LYS A 195 18.96 -10.88 -18.09
C LYS A 195 17.58 -10.25 -18.07
N LYS A 196 17.29 -9.40 -17.08
CA LYS A 196 16.04 -8.63 -17.03
C LYS A 196 15.94 -7.66 -18.21
N LEU A 197 17.04 -6.96 -18.54
CA LEU A 197 17.13 -6.08 -19.70
C LEU A 197 16.94 -6.85 -21.03
N GLU A 198 17.56 -8.04 -21.18
CA GLU A 198 17.34 -8.89 -22.35
C GLU A 198 15.85 -9.24 -22.55
N GLN A 199 15.15 -9.58 -21.46
CA GLN A 199 13.70 -9.88 -21.52
C GLN A 199 12.86 -8.66 -21.89
N ILE A 200 13.24 -7.49 -21.36
CA ILE A 200 12.56 -6.21 -21.70
C ILE A 200 12.77 -5.87 -23.17
N HIS A 201 13.98 -6.00 -23.71
CA HIS A 201 14.25 -5.79 -25.13
C HIS A 201 13.45 -6.76 -26.02
N ALA A 202 13.35 -8.04 -25.64
CA ALA A 202 12.52 -8.99 -26.34
C ALA A 202 11.04 -8.56 -26.39
N HIS A 203 10.51 -8.11 -25.25
CA HIS A 203 9.15 -7.57 -25.17
C HIS A 203 8.97 -6.32 -26.04
N MET A 204 9.89 -5.36 -26.00
CA MET A 204 9.85 -4.16 -26.84
C MET A 204 9.77 -4.54 -28.33
N HIS A 205 10.59 -5.49 -28.76
CA HIS A 205 10.58 -6.01 -30.13
C HIS A 205 9.23 -6.67 -30.50
N GLU A 206 8.67 -7.52 -29.63
CA GLU A 206 7.35 -8.14 -29.82
C GLU A 206 6.23 -7.11 -29.92
N GLN A 207 6.34 -6.03 -29.16
CA GLN A 207 5.36 -4.93 -29.15
C GLN A 207 5.56 -3.95 -30.31
N GLY A 208 6.65 -4.04 -31.07
CA GLY A 208 7.00 -3.09 -32.12
C GLY A 208 7.27 -1.68 -31.58
N THR A 209 7.92 -1.60 -30.42
CA THR A 209 8.40 -0.36 -29.79
C THR A 209 9.91 -0.37 -29.74
N ASP A 210 10.53 0.76 -29.95
CA ASP A 210 11.99 0.93 -29.96
C ASP A 210 12.52 1.66 -28.71
N ALA A 211 11.59 2.07 -27.83
CA ALA A 211 11.92 2.58 -26.51
C ALA A 211 10.82 2.30 -25.47
N LEU A 212 11.22 2.23 -24.20
CA LEU A 212 10.36 2.08 -23.03
C LEU A 212 10.78 3.06 -21.94
N VAL A 213 9.83 3.85 -21.43
CA VAL A 213 10.03 4.68 -20.23
C VAL A 213 9.38 3.98 -19.04
N ILE A 214 10.15 3.76 -17.97
CA ILE A 214 9.69 3.20 -16.70
C ILE A 214 9.69 4.32 -15.68
N SER A 215 8.52 4.64 -15.15
CA SER A 215 8.32 5.65 -14.11
C SER A 215 8.11 5.06 -12.71
N SER A 216 7.58 3.86 -12.57
CA SER A 216 7.33 3.22 -11.28
C SER A 216 8.65 2.88 -10.57
N LEU A 217 8.82 3.37 -9.34
CA LEU A 217 10.08 3.24 -8.59
C LEU A 217 10.43 1.79 -8.27
N ASP A 218 9.44 0.97 -7.94
CA ASP A 218 9.60 -0.45 -7.66
C ASP A 218 10.01 -1.25 -8.90
N GLU A 219 9.52 -0.86 -10.09
CA GLU A 219 9.95 -1.46 -11.35
C GLU A 219 11.40 -1.11 -11.69
N VAL A 220 11.80 0.16 -11.51
CA VAL A 220 13.20 0.57 -11.67
C VAL A 220 14.11 -0.19 -10.70
N ALA A 221 13.73 -0.24 -9.42
CA ALA A 221 14.47 -0.94 -8.39
C ALA A 221 14.61 -2.45 -8.67
N TRP A 222 13.53 -3.07 -9.17
CA TRP A 222 13.55 -4.50 -9.53
C TRP A 222 14.44 -4.77 -10.75
N VAL A 223 14.31 -3.99 -11.82
CA VAL A 223 15.12 -4.17 -13.04
C VAL A 223 16.59 -4.06 -12.72
N LEU A 224 16.99 -3.05 -11.95
CA LEU A 224 18.37 -2.75 -11.63
C LEU A 224 18.95 -3.60 -10.49
N ASN A 225 18.16 -4.44 -9.81
CA ASN A 225 18.57 -5.08 -8.57
C ASN A 225 19.18 -4.07 -7.57
N MET A 226 18.56 -2.91 -7.47
CA MET A 226 18.98 -1.86 -6.54
C MET A 226 17.81 -1.52 -5.60
N ARG A 227 18.15 -1.07 -4.41
CA ARG A 227 17.18 -0.61 -3.40
C ARG A 227 17.62 0.72 -2.82
N GLY A 228 16.69 1.44 -2.23
CA GLY A 228 16.94 2.73 -1.58
C GLY A 228 16.00 2.96 -0.41
N THR A 229 16.03 4.16 0.15
CA THR A 229 15.22 4.55 1.32
C THR A 229 14.53 5.90 1.09
N ASP A 230 14.23 6.24 -0.15
CA ASP A 230 13.64 7.54 -0.51
C ASP A 230 12.15 7.62 -0.17
N VAL A 231 11.48 6.48 -0.07
CA VAL A 231 10.06 6.39 0.29
C VAL A 231 9.93 5.62 1.60
N PRO A 232 9.20 6.13 2.59
CA PRO A 232 8.96 5.39 3.82
C PRO A 232 8.42 3.98 3.55
N CYS A 233 8.89 2.99 4.26
CA CYS A 233 8.49 1.57 4.18
C CYS A 233 8.77 0.86 2.84
N ASN A 234 9.01 1.59 1.76
CA ASN A 234 9.28 1.05 0.43
C ASN A 234 10.78 1.16 0.09
N PRO A 235 11.47 0.05 -0.16
CA PRO A 235 12.91 0.06 -0.43
C PRO A 235 13.24 0.48 -1.87
N VAL A 236 12.82 1.66 -2.25
CA VAL A 236 12.95 2.26 -3.58
C VAL A 236 13.69 3.59 -3.55
N PHE A 237 14.07 4.09 -4.70
CA PHE A 237 14.77 5.38 -4.85
C PHE A 237 14.20 6.17 -6.03
N VAL A 238 14.11 7.49 -5.87
CA VAL A 238 13.54 8.41 -6.86
C VAL A 238 14.38 8.40 -8.14
N SER A 239 13.77 7.89 -9.21
CA SER A 239 14.47 7.71 -10.50
C SER A 239 13.50 7.36 -11.63
N TYR A 240 13.96 7.53 -12.87
CA TYR A 240 13.33 6.97 -14.07
C TYR A 240 14.31 6.06 -14.79
N LEU A 241 13.79 5.12 -15.57
CA LEU A 241 14.60 4.32 -16.48
C LEU A 241 14.08 4.51 -17.90
N PHE A 242 14.97 4.85 -18.82
CA PHE A 242 14.66 4.98 -20.24
C PHE A 242 15.51 3.97 -21.01
N ILE A 243 14.85 2.95 -21.55
CA ILE A 243 15.46 1.85 -22.29
C ILE A 243 15.16 2.07 -23.77
N THR A 244 16.21 2.13 -24.58
CA THR A 244 16.12 2.17 -26.04
C THR A 244 16.73 0.90 -26.62
N GLU A 245 16.64 0.64 -27.92
CA GLU A 245 17.29 -0.53 -28.53
C GLU A 245 18.81 -0.59 -28.29
N GLN A 246 19.46 0.56 -28.10
CA GLN A 246 20.91 0.64 -28.06
C GLN A 246 21.47 1.02 -26.67
N HIS A 247 20.67 1.71 -25.85
CA HIS A 247 21.13 2.32 -24.60
C HIS A 247 20.09 2.18 -23.50
N THR A 248 20.56 2.11 -22.28
CA THR A 248 19.74 2.18 -21.06
C THR A 248 20.23 3.36 -20.22
N TYR A 249 19.31 4.29 -19.89
CA TYR A 249 19.59 5.48 -19.10
C TYR A 249 18.84 5.46 -17.79
N LEU A 250 19.57 5.65 -16.69
CA LEU A 250 19.00 5.85 -15.35
C LEU A 250 19.03 7.35 -15.02
N TYR A 251 17.86 7.95 -14.85
CA TYR A 251 17.71 9.35 -14.41
C TYR A 251 17.56 9.38 -12.90
N ILE A 252 18.57 9.91 -12.22
CA ILE A 252 18.66 9.97 -10.77
C ILE A 252 19.44 11.23 -10.36
N ASP A 253 19.29 11.68 -9.12
CA ASP A 253 20.28 12.62 -8.58
C ASP A 253 21.63 11.91 -8.52
N THR A 254 22.54 12.26 -9.41
CA THR A 254 23.83 11.60 -9.56
C THR A 254 24.73 11.73 -8.33
N ASN A 255 24.46 12.70 -7.43
CA ASN A 255 25.17 12.83 -6.16
C ASN A 255 24.87 11.68 -5.18
N LYS A 256 23.79 10.96 -5.38
CA LYS A 256 23.41 9.78 -4.57
C LYS A 256 24.23 8.54 -4.90
N LEU A 257 24.86 8.50 -6.07
CA LEU A 257 25.60 7.33 -6.54
C LEU A 257 26.96 7.24 -5.85
N THR A 258 27.20 6.09 -5.23
CA THR A 258 28.53 5.73 -4.68
C THR A 258 29.46 5.24 -5.79
N ALA A 259 30.74 5.09 -5.49
CA ALA A 259 31.67 4.46 -6.43
C ALA A 259 31.26 3.03 -6.81
N GLU A 260 30.69 2.27 -5.85
CA GLU A 260 30.20 0.91 -6.03
C GLU A 260 28.99 0.87 -6.98
N THR A 261 27.98 1.67 -6.70
CA THR A 261 26.77 1.72 -7.55
C THR A 261 27.06 2.29 -8.94
N SER A 262 27.97 3.26 -9.05
CA SER A 262 28.41 3.79 -10.34
C SER A 262 29.13 2.71 -11.17
N GLN A 263 30.02 1.92 -10.56
CA GLN A 263 30.70 0.82 -11.24
C GLN A 263 29.70 -0.27 -11.67
N TYR A 264 28.76 -0.61 -10.78
CA TYR A 264 27.70 -1.58 -11.07
C TYR A 264 26.84 -1.19 -12.29
N LEU A 265 26.45 0.09 -12.38
CA LEU A 265 25.72 0.60 -13.55
C LEU A 265 26.56 0.50 -14.83
N GLN A 266 27.86 0.86 -14.78
CA GLN A 266 28.76 0.75 -15.92
C GLN A 266 28.94 -0.71 -16.38
N ASP A 267 29.09 -1.65 -15.44
CA ASP A 267 29.24 -3.09 -15.72
C ASP A 267 27.99 -3.67 -16.40
N ASN A 268 26.82 -3.08 -16.14
CA ASN A 268 25.54 -3.43 -16.78
C ASN A 268 25.19 -2.54 -18.00
N HIS A 269 26.13 -1.72 -18.48
CA HIS A 269 25.95 -0.80 -19.63
C HIS A 269 24.82 0.22 -19.44
N ILE A 270 24.63 0.71 -18.21
CA ILE A 270 23.61 1.70 -17.85
C ILE A 270 24.29 3.04 -17.59
N GLU A 271 23.86 4.06 -18.32
CA GLU A 271 24.36 5.43 -18.17
C GLU A 271 23.48 6.20 -17.18
N ALA A 272 24.08 6.69 -16.09
CA ALA A 272 23.37 7.55 -15.13
C ALA A 272 23.34 9.01 -15.63
N ARG A 273 22.18 9.64 -15.56
CA ARG A 273 21.92 11.04 -15.96
C ARG A 273 21.17 11.80 -14.87
N PRO A 274 21.30 13.15 -14.84
CA PRO A 274 20.53 13.96 -13.91
C PRO A 274 19.01 13.70 -13.99
N TYR A 275 18.35 13.57 -12.86
CA TYR A 275 16.92 13.27 -12.76
C TYR A 275 16.04 14.17 -13.65
N SER A 276 16.32 15.48 -13.68
CA SER A 276 15.56 16.46 -14.44
C SER A 276 15.76 16.38 -15.97
N GLN A 277 16.73 15.58 -16.43
CA GLN A 277 17.08 15.54 -17.86
C GLN A 277 16.14 14.66 -18.70
N ILE A 278 15.33 13.79 -18.07
CA ILE A 278 14.48 12.82 -18.79
C ILE A 278 13.57 13.46 -19.83
N GLU A 279 12.91 14.59 -19.50
CA GLU A 279 12.01 15.27 -20.45
C GLU A 279 12.78 15.77 -21.69
N GLN A 280 14.01 16.27 -21.50
CA GLN A 280 14.84 16.73 -22.62
C GLN A 280 15.31 15.57 -23.49
N ASP A 281 15.72 14.46 -22.88
CA ASP A 281 16.19 13.29 -23.63
C ASP A 281 15.04 12.61 -24.40
N ILE A 282 13.82 12.64 -23.89
CA ILE A 282 12.61 12.22 -24.62
C ILE A 282 12.37 13.14 -25.84
N LYS A 283 12.52 14.47 -25.70
CA LYS A 283 12.39 15.43 -26.82
C LYS A 283 13.45 15.19 -27.89
N ASP A 284 14.65 14.83 -27.48
CA ASP A 284 15.79 14.62 -28.37
C ASP A 284 15.84 13.20 -28.97
N TYR A 285 14.98 12.29 -28.50
CA TYR A 285 14.89 10.92 -29.00
C TYR A 285 14.50 10.88 -30.48
N LYS A 286 15.18 10.04 -31.27
CA LYS A 286 15.02 9.94 -32.73
C LYS A 286 14.43 8.61 -33.20
N GLY A 287 13.97 7.78 -32.27
CA GLY A 287 13.26 6.54 -32.60
C GLY A 287 11.81 6.79 -33.05
N GLU A 288 11.10 5.73 -33.35
CA GLU A 288 9.75 5.83 -33.95
C GLU A 288 8.63 5.73 -32.91
N CYS A 289 8.78 4.86 -31.86
CA CYS A 289 7.70 4.57 -30.93
C CYS A 289 8.19 4.32 -29.51
N ILE A 290 7.71 5.12 -28.55
CA ILE A 290 7.98 4.97 -27.12
C ILE A 290 6.80 4.28 -26.45
N GLN A 291 7.04 3.19 -25.70
CA GLN A 291 6.05 2.61 -24.79
C GLN A 291 6.10 3.32 -23.43
N LEU A 292 4.92 3.63 -22.90
CA LEU A 292 4.72 4.17 -21.55
C LEU A 292 3.55 3.45 -20.87
N SER A 293 3.60 3.36 -19.54
CA SER A 293 2.46 2.89 -18.75
C SER A 293 1.31 3.91 -18.78
N PRO A 294 0.03 3.49 -18.76
CA PRO A 294 -1.10 4.37 -18.52
C PRO A 294 -1.04 5.12 -17.16
N SER A 295 -0.27 4.61 -16.20
CA SER A 295 0.00 5.27 -14.92
C SER A 295 1.18 6.27 -14.96
N ALA A 296 1.98 6.28 -16.04
CA ALA A 296 3.07 7.24 -16.18
C ALA A 296 2.52 8.67 -16.14
N ASN A 297 3.28 9.60 -15.57
CA ASN A 297 2.79 10.96 -15.39
C ASN A 297 2.48 11.64 -16.73
N TYR A 298 1.45 12.49 -16.70
CA TYR A 298 0.92 13.15 -17.90
C TYR A 298 2.00 13.94 -18.65
N ARG A 299 2.88 14.66 -17.94
CA ARG A 299 3.87 15.54 -18.57
C ARG A 299 4.89 14.77 -19.39
N ILE A 300 5.38 13.64 -18.91
CA ILE A 300 6.28 12.75 -19.66
C ILE A 300 5.56 12.18 -20.88
N CYS A 301 4.31 11.70 -20.70
CA CYS A 301 3.52 11.15 -21.80
C CYS A 301 3.22 12.20 -22.88
N HIS A 302 2.79 13.40 -22.49
CA HIS A 302 2.53 14.51 -23.40
C HIS A 302 3.80 14.99 -24.13
N THR A 303 4.92 15.02 -23.42
CA THR A 303 6.22 15.31 -24.06
C THR A 303 6.55 14.25 -25.10
N ALA A 304 6.43 12.96 -24.77
CA ALA A 304 6.71 11.88 -25.69
C ALA A 304 5.78 11.93 -26.92
N GLU A 305 4.47 12.11 -26.72
CA GLU A 305 3.47 12.20 -27.79
C GLU A 305 3.73 13.37 -28.74
N THR A 306 4.26 14.48 -28.23
CA THR A 306 4.57 15.68 -29.06
C THR A 306 5.69 15.42 -30.05
N TYR A 307 6.67 14.57 -29.72
CA TYR A 307 7.89 14.38 -30.50
C TYR A 307 8.02 12.99 -31.13
N CYS A 308 7.24 12.01 -30.70
CA CYS A 308 7.33 10.61 -31.13
C CYS A 308 5.95 9.96 -31.11
N LYS A 309 5.78 8.83 -31.79
CA LYS A 309 4.61 7.98 -31.54
C LYS A 309 4.69 7.38 -30.13
N ILE A 310 3.57 7.32 -29.43
CA ILE A 310 3.51 6.63 -28.14
C ILE A 310 2.59 5.42 -28.21
N LYS A 311 2.89 4.43 -27.38
CA LYS A 311 2.05 3.27 -27.10
C LYS A 311 1.80 3.21 -25.60
N LEU A 312 0.59 3.56 -25.18
CA LEU A 312 0.16 3.39 -23.80
C LEU A 312 -0.22 1.93 -23.59
N HIS A 313 0.60 1.22 -22.83
CA HIS A 313 0.40 -0.19 -22.50
C HIS A 313 0.97 -0.49 -21.12
N ALA A 314 0.37 -1.47 -20.42
CA ALA A 314 0.89 -1.91 -19.11
C ALA A 314 2.38 -2.25 -19.22
N SER A 315 3.12 -1.90 -18.17
CA SER A 315 4.55 -2.22 -18.11
C SER A 315 4.77 -3.74 -18.10
N PRO A 316 5.68 -4.27 -18.93
CA PRO A 316 6.02 -5.69 -18.89
C PRO A 316 6.64 -6.11 -17.55
N ILE A 317 7.27 -5.16 -16.86
CA ILE A 317 7.98 -5.40 -15.61
C ILE A 317 7.01 -5.74 -14.49
N SER A 318 5.81 -5.18 -14.48
CA SER A 318 4.78 -5.52 -13.49
C SER A 318 4.52 -7.03 -13.42
N MET A 319 4.39 -7.70 -14.57
CA MET A 319 4.21 -9.16 -14.63
C MET A 319 5.50 -9.92 -14.33
N MET A 320 6.65 -9.42 -14.82
CA MET A 320 7.95 -10.07 -14.60
C MET A 320 8.29 -10.16 -13.11
N LYS A 321 8.02 -9.09 -12.33
CA LYS A 321 8.29 -9.06 -10.88
C LYS A 321 7.18 -9.73 -10.05
N ALA A 322 5.95 -9.78 -10.55
CA ALA A 322 4.84 -10.45 -9.88
C ALA A 322 5.06 -11.97 -9.78
N ILE A 323 5.66 -12.59 -10.80
CA ILE A 323 6.00 -14.02 -10.83
C ILE A 323 7.41 -14.20 -10.25
N LYS A 324 7.47 -14.56 -8.98
CA LYS A 324 8.73 -14.72 -8.23
C LYS A 324 9.53 -15.89 -8.78
N ASN A 325 10.84 -15.68 -8.94
CA ASN A 325 11.77 -16.76 -9.26
C ASN A 325 12.04 -17.64 -8.02
N GLU A 326 12.71 -18.78 -8.20
CA GLU A 326 12.95 -19.75 -7.13
C GLU A 326 13.72 -19.16 -5.94
N VAL A 327 14.65 -18.23 -6.18
CA VAL A 327 15.43 -17.57 -5.12
C VAL A 327 14.54 -16.61 -4.34
N GLU A 328 13.69 -15.84 -5.01
CA GLU A 328 12.74 -14.95 -4.37
C GLU A 328 11.69 -15.73 -3.55
N ILE A 329 11.19 -16.87 -4.06
CA ILE A 329 10.27 -17.76 -3.34
C ILE A 329 10.93 -18.30 -2.07
N GLN A 330 12.17 -18.81 -2.18
CA GLN A 330 12.91 -19.28 -1.01
C GLN A 330 13.13 -18.15 0.00
N GLY A 331 13.43 -16.95 -0.48
CA GLY A 331 13.57 -15.76 0.35
C GLY A 331 12.29 -15.44 1.14
N PHE A 332 11.12 -15.52 0.50
CA PHE A 332 9.84 -15.35 1.20
C PHE A 332 9.65 -16.39 2.32
N HIS A 333 9.92 -17.67 2.08
CA HIS A 333 9.83 -18.69 3.14
C HIS A 333 10.74 -18.38 4.33
N GLU A 334 11.97 -17.93 4.07
CA GLU A 334 12.92 -17.57 5.12
C GLU A 334 12.52 -16.28 5.85
N ALA A 335 12.05 -15.25 5.13
CA ALA A 335 11.56 -14.01 5.73
C ALA A 335 10.34 -14.27 6.61
N MET A 336 9.36 -15.06 6.12
CA MET A 336 8.16 -15.42 6.90
C MET A 336 8.48 -16.27 8.13
N THR A 337 9.51 -17.12 8.07
CA THR A 337 9.99 -17.86 9.25
C THR A 337 10.55 -16.92 10.29
N ARG A 338 11.40 -15.96 9.92
CA ARG A 338 11.97 -14.96 10.84
C ARG A 338 10.88 -14.06 11.44
N ASP A 339 9.97 -13.58 10.61
CA ASP A 339 8.83 -12.77 11.05
C ASP A 339 7.91 -13.55 12.01
N GLY A 340 7.65 -14.82 11.71
CA GLY A 340 6.88 -15.71 12.57
C GLY A 340 7.52 -15.93 13.96
N VAL A 341 8.84 -15.97 14.04
CA VAL A 341 9.57 -15.99 15.31
C VAL A 341 9.36 -14.69 16.09
N ALA A 342 9.47 -13.53 15.43
CA ALA A 342 9.22 -12.23 16.06
C ALA A 342 7.78 -12.11 16.55
N MET A 343 6.80 -12.48 15.70
CA MET A 343 5.38 -12.51 16.05
C MET A 343 5.06 -13.46 17.23
N THR A 344 5.67 -14.63 17.25
CA THR A 344 5.50 -15.60 18.36
C THR A 344 5.97 -14.99 19.69
N LYS A 345 7.15 -14.39 19.73
CA LYS A 345 7.69 -13.71 20.91
C LYS A 345 6.80 -12.54 21.34
N PHE A 346 6.32 -11.77 20.37
CA PHE A 346 5.43 -10.64 20.61
C PHE A 346 4.09 -11.10 21.22
N LEU A 347 3.42 -12.08 20.63
CA LEU A 347 2.15 -12.59 21.12
C LEU A 347 2.27 -13.21 22.52
N MET A 348 3.37 -13.91 22.80
CA MET A 348 3.66 -14.44 24.14
C MET A 348 3.81 -13.32 25.17
N TRP A 349 4.50 -12.23 24.82
CA TRP A 349 4.71 -11.08 25.70
C TRP A 349 3.43 -10.26 25.91
N LEU A 350 2.63 -10.06 24.86
CA LEU A 350 1.55 -9.07 24.81
C LEU A 350 0.49 -9.26 25.91
N LYS A 351 -0.07 -10.47 26.03
CA LYS A 351 -1.18 -10.73 26.97
C LYS A 351 -0.76 -10.50 28.43
N ASP A 352 0.47 -10.84 28.78
CA ASP A 352 1.00 -10.61 30.13
C ASP A 352 1.34 -9.14 30.37
N ALA A 353 1.91 -8.45 29.38
CA ALA A 353 2.21 -7.03 29.46
C ALA A 353 0.94 -6.17 29.64
N VAL A 354 -0.14 -6.48 28.91
CA VAL A 354 -1.43 -5.80 29.04
C VAL A 354 -2.04 -6.02 30.44
N LYS A 355 -1.96 -7.23 31.00
CA LYS A 355 -2.41 -7.51 32.38
C LYS A 355 -1.65 -6.71 33.43
N GLN A 356 -0.36 -6.45 33.19
CA GLN A 356 0.48 -5.63 34.08
C GLN A 356 0.14 -4.14 33.98
N GLY A 357 -0.50 -3.73 32.89
CA GLY A 357 -0.89 -2.34 32.62
C GLY A 357 0.22 -1.49 32.03
N GLY A 358 -0.14 -0.27 31.61
CA GLY A 358 0.81 0.72 31.06
C GLY A 358 1.20 0.47 29.60
N GLN A 359 0.50 -0.40 28.88
CA GLN A 359 0.67 -0.56 27.45
C GLN A 359 -0.34 0.29 26.68
N THR A 360 0.13 0.90 25.59
CA THR A 360 -0.67 1.64 24.62
C THR A 360 -0.47 1.06 23.23
N GLU A 361 -1.29 1.44 22.26
CA GLU A 361 -1.13 1.06 20.85
C GLU A 361 0.29 1.39 20.34
N CYS A 362 0.83 2.57 20.69
CA CYS A 362 2.21 2.95 20.33
C CYS A 362 3.29 2.11 21.03
N THR A 363 3.08 1.70 22.29
CA THR A 363 4.12 0.92 23.01
C THR A 363 4.20 -0.51 22.51
N ILE A 364 3.10 -1.11 22.09
CA ILE A 364 3.09 -2.45 21.50
C ILE A 364 3.66 -2.47 20.09
N ASP A 365 3.39 -1.44 19.29
CA ASP A 365 4.03 -1.24 17.98
C ASP A 365 5.56 -1.18 18.12
N LYS A 366 6.06 -0.30 18.99
CA LYS A 366 7.49 -0.22 19.30
C LYS A 366 8.06 -1.57 19.72
N LYS A 367 7.35 -2.34 20.56
CA LYS A 367 7.81 -3.66 21.00
C LYS A 367 7.91 -4.65 19.84
N LEU A 368 6.94 -4.62 18.93
CA LEU A 368 6.97 -5.48 17.75
C LEU A 368 8.14 -5.12 16.84
N TYR A 369 8.36 -3.81 16.59
CA TYR A 369 9.52 -3.33 15.85
C TYR A 369 10.85 -3.85 16.45
N GLU A 370 11.03 -3.75 17.78
CA GLU A 370 12.22 -4.24 18.47
C GLU A 370 12.46 -5.74 18.24
N LEU A 371 11.41 -6.56 18.29
CA LEU A 371 11.50 -8.01 18.09
C LEU A 371 11.80 -8.39 16.63
N ARG A 372 11.27 -7.63 15.67
CA ARG A 372 11.59 -7.77 14.25
C ARG A 372 13.03 -7.34 13.96
N ALA A 373 13.49 -6.26 14.60
CA ALA A 373 14.86 -5.76 14.46
C ALA A 373 15.94 -6.73 15.02
N GLU A 374 15.56 -7.65 15.92
CA GLU A 374 16.44 -8.75 16.36
C GLU A 374 16.67 -9.81 15.26
N GLN A 375 15.81 -9.86 14.24
CA GLN A 375 15.89 -10.85 13.18
C GLN A 375 16.96 -10.51 12.15
N LYS A 376 17.62 -11.54 11.61
CA LYS A 376 18.62 -11.35 10.55
C LYS A 376 17.96 -10.76 9.31
N LEU A 377 18.72 -9.96 8.58
CA LEU A 377 18.33 -9.32 7.31
C LEU A 377 17.22 -8.28 7.42
N PHE A 378 16.77 -7.93 8.62
CA PHE A 378 15.76 -6.89 8.84
C PHE A 378 16.25 -5.53 8.32
N GLN A 379 15.40 -4.81 7.59
CA GLN A 379 15.68 -3.51 6.97
C GLN A 379 14.72 -2.40 7.43
N GLY A 380 13.61 -2.74 8.07
CA GLY A 380 12.57 -1.81 8.51
C GLY A 380 11.18 -2.43 8.44
N ILE A 381 10.17 -1.62 8.65
CA ILE A 381 8.76 -2.02 8.48
C ILE A 381 8.37 -1.95 7.00
N SER A 382 7.38 -2.74 6.58
CA SER A 382 6.84 -2.73 5.21
C SER A 382 5.69 -1.72 5.02
N PHE A 383 5.07 -1.31 6.12
CA PHE A 383 4.08 -0.21 6.23
C PHE A 383 3.93 0.17 7.71
N GLU A 384 3.33 1.33 7.98
CA GLU A 384 3.07 1.77 9.34
C GLU A 384 2.11 0.82 10.06
N THR A 385 2.50 0.35 11.25
CA THR A 385 1.74 -0.66 12.00
C THR A 385 0.35 -0.16 12.37
N ILE A 386 -0.67 -0.94 12.03
CA ILE A 386 -2.05 -0.71 12.45
C ILE A 386 -2.29 -1.49 13.75
N ALA A 387 -2.23 -0.81 14.89
CA ALA A 387 -2.49 -1.39 16.19
C ALA A 387 -3.79 -0.80 16.75
N GLY A 388 -4.93 -1.33 16.29
CA GLY A 388 -6.26 -0.78 16.64
C GLY A 388 -6.92 -1.55 17.79
N TYR A 389 -6.94 -0.97 18.99
CA TYR A 389 -7.64 -1.52 20.15
C TYR A 389 -9.10 -1.09 20.14
N GLN A 390 -10.03 -2.04 20.34
CA GLN A 390 -11.48 -1.80 20.39
C GLN A 390 -11.96 -0.98 19.18
N GLU A 391 -12.53 0.24 19.40
CA GLU A 391 -13.07 1.11 18.36
C GLU A 391 -12.07 1.55 17.31
N HIS A 392 -10.78 1.68 17.64
CA HIS A 392 -9.73 2.02 16.69
C HIS A 392 -9.53 0.90 15.66
N GLY A 393 -9.76 -0.37 16.02
CA GLY A 393 -9.76 -1.48 15.06
C GLY A 393 -10.80 -1.36 13.95
N ALA A 394 -11.84 -0.51 14.13
CA ALA A 394 -12.83 -0.25 13.08
C ALA A 394 -12.35 0.75 12.01
N ILE A 395 -11.23 1.42 12.25
CA ILE A 395 -10.58 2.30 11.28
C ILE A 395 -9.56 1.45 10.52
N VAL A 396 -9.86 1.10 9.27
CA VAL A 396 -9.16 0.04 8.51
C VAL A 396 -7.65 0.26 8.42
N HIS A 397 -7.22 1.52 8.25
CA HIS A 397 -5.82 1.94 8.20
C HIS A 397 -5.52 2.92 9.36
N TYR A 398 -5.85 2.49 10.58
CA TYR A 398 -5.58 3.29 11.78
C TYR A 398 -4.08 3.37 12.05
N GLU A 399 -3.57 4.56 12.25
CA GLU A 399 -2.21 4.82 12.68
C GLU A 399 -2.24 5.49 14.05
N ALA A 400 -1.69 4.82 15.05
CA ALA A 400 -1.64 5.33 16.41
C ALA A 400 -0.57 6.41 16.55
N THR A 401 -0.95 7.56 17.10
CA THR A 401 0.00 8.60 17.50
C THR A 401 0.01 8.75 19.02
N PRO A 402 1.02 9.38 19.63
CA PRO A 402 1.01 9.63 21.07
C PRO A 402 -0.24 10.38 21.58
N GLU A 403 -0.89 11.16 20.69
CA GLU A 403 -2.09 11.93 20.99
C GLU A 403 -3.39 11.11 20.86
N THR A 404 -3.40 10.09 20.01
CA THR A 404 -4.60 9.30 19.69
C THR A 404 -4.59 7.90 20.29
N ALA A 405 -3.40 7.40 20.66
CA ALA A 405 -3.25 6.02 21.13
C ALA A 405 -4.09 5.71 22.37
N SER A 406 -4.80 4.61 22.35
CA SER A 406 -5.54 4.07 23.48
C SER A 406 -4.63 3.30 24.46
N ASP A 407 -4.95 3.38 25.76
CA ASP A 407 -4.42 2.46 26.76
C ASP A 407 -5.05 1.08 26.56
N LEU A 408 -4.22 0.03 26.56
CA LEU A 408 -4.69 -1.34 26.44
C LEU A 408 -5.10 -1.92 27.79
N HIS A 409 -6.26 -2.52 27.82
CA HIS A 409 -6.79 -3.21 29.00
C HIS A 409 -7.01 -4.71 28.72
N PRO A 410 -7.03 -5.59 29.76
CA PRO A 410 -7.25 -7.03 29.58
C PRO A 410 -8.73 -7.34 29.28
N GLU A 411 -9.27 -6.76 28.20
CA GLU A 411 -10.64 -6.93 27.71
C GLU A 411 -10.72 -6.67 26.20
N GLY A 412 -11.68 -7.28 25.52
CA GLY A 412 -12.01 -7.03 24.12
C GLY A 412 -10.95 -7.50 23.13
N LEU A 413 -10.88 -6.82 22.00
CA LEU A 413 -10.10 -7.20 20.83
C LEU A 413 -9.05 -6.14 20.48
N LEU A 414 -7.89 -6.60 20.07
CA LEU A 414 -6.86 -5.81 19.39
C LEU A 414 -6.71 -6.32 17.95
N LEU A 415 -6.93 -5.48 16.97
CA LEU A 415 -6.55 -5.71 15.59
C LEU A 415 -5.11 -5.23 15.43
N LEU A 416 -4.21 -6.13 15.05
CA LEU A 416 -2.80 -5.82 14.80
C LEU A 416 -2.45 -6.25 13.39
N ASP A 417 -2.19 -5.27 12.54
CA ASP A 417 -1.75 -5.42 11.17
C ASP A 417 -0.38 -4.78 11.00
N SER A 418 0.58 -5.55 10.49
CA SER A 418 1.98 -5.15 10.50
C SER A 418 2.83 -5.98 9.55
N GLY A 419 3.93 -5.42 9.11
CA GLY A 419 4.86 -6.14 8.26
C GLY A 419 6.29 -5.64 8.37
N ALA A 420 7.21 -6.36 7.77
CA ALA A 420 8.64 -6.05 7.76
C ALA A 420 9.25 -6.19 6.39
N GLN A 421 10.29 -5.41 6.15
CA GLN A 421 11.20 -5.55 5.04
C GLN A 421 12.43 -6.34 5.49
N TYR A 422 12.70 -7.46 4.81
CA TYR A 422 13.95 -8.22 4.91
C TYR A 422 14.65 -8.18 3.55
N LEU A 423 15.97 -8.31 3.50
CA LEU A 423 16.72 -8.32 2.22
C LEU A 423 16.23 -9.40 1.23
N ASP A 424 15.57 -10.43 1.74
CA ASP A 424 15.09 -11.59 0.98
C ASP A 424 13.56 -11.74 1.00
N GLY A 425 12.80 -10.72 1.40
CA GLY A 425 11.35 -10.75 1.33
C GLY A 425 10.66 -9.60 2.08
N THR A 426 9.39 -9.40 1.78
CA THR A 426 8.50 -8.46 2.46
C THR A 426 7.43 -9.26 3.17
N THR A 427 7.09 -8.92 4.42
CA THR A 427 6.01 -9.59 5.16
C THR A 427 4.83 -8.66 5.35
N ASP A 428 3.65 -9.27 5.43
CA ASP A 428 2.37 -8.64 5.66
C ASP A 428 1.47 -9.62 6.42
N ILE A 429 0.93 -9.19 7.58
CA ILE A 429 0.14 -10.04 8.46
C ILE A 429 -0.82 -9.24 9.30
N THR A 430 -2.07 -9.67 9.35
CA THR A 430 -3.01 -9.22 10.39
C THR A 430 -3.41 -10.36 11.32
N ARG A 431 -3.43 -10.07 12.61
CA ARG A 431 -4.07 -10.90 13.64
C ARG A 431 -5.02 -10.06 14.49
N THR A 432 -6.22 -10.56 14.70
CA THR A 432 -7.11 -10.05 15.74
C THR A 432 -6.91 -10.87 17.00
N ILE A 433 -6.49 -10.21 18.08
CA ILE A 433 -6.01 -10.82 19.31
C ILE A 433 -7.03 -10.55 20.42
N VAL A 434 -7.40 -11.60 21.16
CA VAL A 434 -8.25 -11.49 22.34
C VAL A 434 -7.40 -11.04 23.53
N LEU A 435 -7.67 -9.85 24.06
CA LEU A 435 -6.99 -9.36 25.27
C LEU A 435 -7.72 -9.74 26.56
N GLY A 436 -8.97 -10.18 26.47
CA GLY A 436 -9.77 -10.62 27.60
C GLY A 436 -11.21 -10.95 27.21
N ASN A 437 -12.18 -10.57 28.04
CA ASN A 437 -13.58 -10.91 27.80
C ASN A 437 -14.09 -10.35 26.46
N THR A 438 -14.70 -11.21 25.64
CA THR A 438 -15.34 -10.88 24.37
C THR A 438 -16.83 -11.11 24.40
N THR A 439 -17.58 -10.33 23.65
CA THR A 439 -19.03 -10.49 23.50
C THR A 439 -19.38 -11.62 22.53
N PRO A 440 -20.60 -12.20 22.60
CA PRO A 440 -21.06 -13.17 21.59
C PRO A 440 -21.04 -12.63 20.16
N GLU A 441 -21.29 -11.33 19.95
CA GLU A 441 -21.23 -10.69 18.66
C GLU A 441 -19.79 -10.64 18.12
N GLN A 442 -18.81 -10.27 18.95
CA GLN A 442 -17.39 -10.29 18.59
C GLN A 442 -16.92 -11.68 18.17
N LYS A 443 -17.30 -12.73 18.94
CA LYS A 443 -16.97 -14.11 18.61
C LYS A 443 -17.60 -14.57 17.29
N ARG A 444 -18.88 -14.23 17.07
CA ARG A 444 -19.55 -14.52 15.80
C ARG A 444 -18.84 -13.85 14.64
N ASP A 445 -18.59 -12.54 14.72
CA ASP A 445 -17.97 -11.77 13.66
C ASP A 445 -16.52 -12.27 13.39
N TYR A 446 -15.76 -12.59 14.44
CA TYR A 446 -14.44 -13.22 14.32
C TYR A 446 -14.50 -14.53 13.54
N THR A 447 -15.47 -15.39 13.88
CA THR A 447 -15.61 -16.69 13.23
C THR A 447 -16.08 -16.55 11.77
N LEU A 448 -16.93 -15.56 11.45
CA LEU A 448 -17.33 -15.27 10.06
C LEU A 448 -16.14 -14.85 9.19
N VAL A 449 -15.26 -13.98 9.72
CA VAL A 449 -14.01 -13.58 9.05
C VAL A 449 -13.12 -14.80 8.85
N LEU A 450 -12.92 -15.60 9.89
CA LEU A 450 -12.10 -16.82 9.82
C LEU A 450 -12.63 -17.81 8.77
N LYS A 451 -13.94 -18.01 8.68
CA LYS A 451 -14.56 -18.87 7.65
C LYS A 451 -14.25 -18.38 6.24
N GLY A 452 -14.36 -17.07 6.01
CA GLY A 452 -14.02 -16.47 4.71
C GLY A 452 -12.53 -16.64 4.38
N PHE A 453 -11.68 -16.39 5.36
CA PHE A 453 -10.24 -16.57 5.26
C PHE A 453 -9.85 -18.02 4.91
N ILE A 454 -10.42 -19.01 5.62
CA ILE A 454 -10.18 -20.44 5.35
C ILE A 454 -10.70 -20.83 3.96
N ALA A 455 -11.91 -20.42 3.59
CA ALA A 455 -12.51 -20.76 2.32
C ALA A 455 -11.67 -20.30 1.12
N LEU A 456 -11.12 -19.08 1.18
CA LEU A 456 -10.20 -18.59 0.15
C LEU A 456 -8.87 -19.34 0.18
N SER A 457 -8.29 -19.55 1.36
CA SER A 457 -7.01 -20.28 1.53
C SER A 457 -7.04 -21.70 0.97
N MET A 458 -8.20 -22.38 1.04
CA MET A 458 -8.40 -23.77 0.56
C MET A 458 -8.75 -23.84 -0.93
N THR A 459 -8.98 -22.70 -1.59
CA THR A 459 -9.50 -22.72 -2.96
C THR A 459 -8.49 -23.25 -3.95
N GLU A 460 -8.88 -24.27 -4.73
CA GLU A 460 -8.23 -24.69 -5.96
C GLU A 460 -8.97 -24.09 -7.15
N PHE A 461 -8.24 -23.61 -8.15
CA PHE A 461 -8.81 -22.90 -9.29
C PHE A 461 -8.08 -23.23 -10.60
N PRO A 462 -8.79 -23.23 -11.75
CA PRO A 462 -8.16 -23.50 -13.04
C PRO A 462 -7.26 -22.35 -13.50
N ALA A 463 -6.25 -22.66 -14.29
CA ALA A 463 -5.43 -21.67 -14.97
C ALA A 463 -6.29 -20.66 -15.74
N GLY A 464 -5.89 -19.37 -15.72
CA GLY A 464 -6.67 -18.28 -16.31
C GLY A 464 -7.67 -17.60 -15.36
N THR A 465 -7.81 -18.10 -14.12
CA THR A 465 -8.66 -17.47 -13.09
C THR A 465 -8.04 -16.17 -12.62
N CYS A 466 -8.83 -15.08 -12.60
CA CYS A 466 -8.46 -13.80 -12.00
C CYS A 466 -8.92 -13.74 -10.55
N GLY A 467 -8.23 -12.95 -9.74
CA GLY A 467 -8.57 -12.81 -8.32
C GLY A 467 -9.99 -12.29 -8.04
N THR A 468 -10.58 -11.51 -8.96
CA THR A 468 -11.98 -11.08 -8.89
C THR A 468 -12.97 -12.26 -8.77
N GLN A 469 -12.68 -13.38 -9.41
CA GLN A 469 -13.52 -14.58 -9.36
C GLN A 469 -13.42 -15.29 -8.01
N LEU A 470 -12.33 -15.09 -7.28
CA LEU A 470 -12.05 -15.72 -5.98
C LEU A 470 -12.48 -14.88 -4.78
N ASP A 471 -12.67 -13.57 -4.94
CA ASP A 471 -13.05 -12.64 -3.87
C ASP A 471 -14.32 -13.06 -3.11
N ILE A 472 -15.29 -13.64 -3.84
CA ILE A 472 -16.54 -14.14 -3.24
C ILE A 472 -16.30 -15.26 -2.22
N MET A 473 -15.23 -16.04 -2.35
CA MET A 473 -14.94 -17.13 -1.42
C MET A 473 -14.73 -16.61 -0.01
N ALA A 474 -14.08 -15.45 0.13
CA ALA A 474 -13.89 -14.80 1.42
C ALA A 474 -15.16 -14.07 1.91
N ARG A 475 -15.95 -13.47 1.00
CA ARG A 475 -17.10 -12.61 1.39
C ARG A 475 -18.38 -13.37 1.70
N GLN A 476 -18.60 -14.54 1.13
CA GLN A 476 -19.87 -15.25 1.11
C GLN A 476 -20.52 -15.46 2.50
N PHE A 477 -19.72 -15.70 3.54
CA PHE A 477 -20.23 -15.95 4.89
C PHE A 477 -20.71 -14.66 5.54
N MET A 478 -20.02 -13.56 5.31
CA MET A 478 -20.41 -12.24 5.80
C MET A 478 -21.64 -11.71 5.04
N TRP A 479 -21.71 -11.90 3.72
CA TRP A 479 -22.87 -11.47 2.92
C TRP A 479 -24.17 -12.17 3.33
N LYS A 480 -24.11 -13.43 3.75
CA LYS A 480 -25.30 -14.15 4.30
C LYS A 480 -25.87 -13.47 5.54
N GLU A 481 -25.02 -12.76 6.30
CA GLU A 481 -25.40 -11.99 7.49
C GLU A 481 -25.64 -10.49 7.19
N GLY A 482 -25.63 -10.09 5.91
CA GLY A 482 -25.77 -8.69 5.50
C GLY A 482 -24.56 -7.81 5.86
N ILE A 483 -23.38 -8.41 6.04
CA ILE A 483 -22.13 -7.72 6.40
C ILE A 483 -21.23 -7.66 5.17
N ASN A 484 -20.55 -6.53 4.96
CA ASN A 484 -19.58 -6.35 3.88
C ASN A 484 -18.41 -5.48 4.36
N TYR A 485 -17.24 -5.61 3.70
CA TYR A 485 -16.09 -4.72 3.88
C TYR A 485 -15.72 -4.05 2.55
N GLY A 486 -15.19 -2.84 2.65
CA GLY A 486 -14.98 -1.96 1.49
C GLY A 486 -13.62 -2.07 0.82
N HIS A 487 -12.63 -2.73 1.45
CA HIS A 487 -11.30 -2.92 0.87
C HIS A 487 -11.20 -4.18 0.01
N GLY A 488 -10.07 -4.38 -0.68
CA GLY A 488 -9.77 -5.63 -1.38
C GLY A 488 -9.60 -6.80 -0.40
N THR A 489 -9.83 -8.01 -0.86
CA THR A 489 -9.58 -9.22 -0.06
C THR A 489 -8.11 -9.61 -0.08
N GLY A 490 -7.34 -9.11 -1.04
CA GLY A 490 -5.90 -9.34 -1.12
C GLY A 490 -5.25 -8.61 -2.29
N HIS A 491 -3.96 -8.43 -2.17
CA HIS A 491 -3.08 -7.77 -3.14
C HIS A 491 -1.78 -8.55 -3.28
N GLY A 492 -1.04 -8.33 -4.35
CA GLY A 492 0.32 -8.87 -4.49
C GLY A 492 1.27 -8.27 -3.46
N VAL A 493 2.33 -9.00 -3.13
CA VAL A 493 3.39 -8.55 -2.22
C VAL A 493 4.73 -8.58 -2.95
N GLY A 494 5.48 -7.47 -2.90
CA GLY A 494 6.78 -7.35 -3.54
C GLY A 494 7.88 -8.12 -2.78
N HIS A 495 8.96 -8.47 -3.49
CA HIS A 495 10.12 -9.10 -2.88
C HIS A 495 11.15 -8.04 -2.47
N PHE A 496 11.20 -7.70 -1.20
CA PHE A 496 11.95 -6.56 -0.67
C PHE A 496 11.67 -5.31 -1.54
N LEU A 497 10.37 -5.05 -1.71
CA LEU A 497 9.79 -3.93 -2.47
C LEU A 497 8.46 -3.51 -1.81
N ASN A 498 7.59 -2.85 -2.56
CA ASN A 498 6.30 -2.38 -2.05
C ASN A 498 5.46 -3.54 -1.48
N VAL A 499 4.89 -3.34 -0.31
CA VAL A 499 3.97 -4.32 0.29
C VAL A 499 2.75 -4.51 -0.61
N HIS A 500 2.22 -3.42 -1.18
CA HIS A 500 1.17 -3.47 -2.19
C HIS A 500 1.79 -3.57 -3.58
N GLU A 501 1.77 -4.74 -4.17
CA GLU A 501 2.30 -5.00 -5.51
C GLU A 501 1.18 -5.40 -6.48
N GLY A 502 1.12 -4.73 -7.64
CA GLY A 502 0.31 -5.18 -8.77
C GLY A 502 1.10 -6.11 -9.73
N PRO A 503 0.44 -6.57 -10.82
CA PRO A 503 -0.88 -6.17 -11.31
C PRO A 503 -2.05 -7.05 -10.82
N HIS A 504 -1.80 -8.11 -10.07
CA HIS A 504 -2.80 -9.06 -9.60
C HIS A 504 -3.35 -8.67 -8.22
N GLN A 505 -4.66 -8.87 -8.03
CA GLN A 505 -5.36 -8.56 -6.78
C GLN A 505 -6.58 -9.48 -6.63
N ILE A 506 -7.01 -9.73 -5.39
CA ILE A 506 -8.29 -10.37 -5.07
C ILE A 506 -9.24 -9.29 -4.55
N ARG A 507 -10.22 -8.89 -5.37
CA ARG A 507 -11.15 -7.80 -5.03
C ARG A 507 -12.42 -7.84 -5.89
N MET A 508 -13.46 -7.13 -5.45
CA MET A 508 -14.74 -7.07 -6.16
C MET A 508 -14.64 -6.47 -7.57
N ASN A 509 -13.83 -5.43 -7.73
CA ASN A 509 -13.64 -4.80 -9.03
C ASN A 509 -12.86 -5.74 -9.96
N HIS A 510 -13.26 -5.82 -11.22
CA HIS A 510 -12.59 -6.68 -12.19
C HIS A 510 -11.16 -6.20 -12.47
N ILE A 511 -10.20 -7.06 -12.19
CA ILE A 511 -8.79 -6.93 -12.57
C ILE A 511 -8.48 -8.09 -13.53
N PRO A 512 -8.20 -7.82 -14.81
CA PRO A 512 -8.07 -8.85 -15.85
C PRO A 512 -6.72 -9.57 -15.84
N THR A 513 -6.09 -9.71 -14.66
CA THR A 513 -4.80 -10.37 -14.50
C THR A 513 -5.01 -11.77 -13.94
N PRO A 514 -4.77 -12.83 -14.73
CA PRO A 514 -4.84 -14.20 -14.25
C PRO A 514 -3.77 -14.48 -13.21
N LEU A 515 -4.14 -15.20 -12.16
CA LEU A 515 -3.20 -15.69 -11.15
C LEU A 515 -2.35 -16.81 -11.73
N GLN A 516 -1.05 -16.78 -11.44
CA GLN A 516 -0.06 -17.75 -11.94
C GLN A 516 0.83 -18.25 -10.81
N PRO A 517 1.33 -19.50 -10.90
CA PRO A 517 2.35 -20.01 -9.96
C PRO A 517 3.54 -19.05 -9.85
N GLY A 518 4.02 -18.84 -8.63
CA GLY A 518 5.06 -17.86 -8.30
C GLY A 518 4.53 -16.48 -7.89
N MET A 519 3.24 -16.20 -8.04
CA MET A 519 2.64 -14.96 -7.53
C MET A 519 2.38 -15.06 -6.03
N THR A 520 2.73 -14.01 -5.28
CA THR A 520 2.42 -13.85 -3.85
C THR A 520 1.20 -12.93 -3.70
N LEU A 521 0.31 -13.26 -2.77
CA LEU A 521 -0.90 -12.47 -2.48
C LEU A 521 -1.23 -12.50 -1.00
N THR A 522 -1.88 -11.44 -0.51
CA THR A 522 -2.55 -11.47 0.79
C THR A 522 -3.95 -12.10 0.68
N ASN A 523 -4.46 -12.54 1.83
CA ASN A 523 -5.84 -12.99 2.05
C ASN A 523 -6.29 -12.38 3.38
N GLU A 524 -7.03 -11.26 3.33
CA GLU A 524 -7.26 -10.34 4.46
C GLU A 524 -8.73 -9.92 4.64
N PRO A 525 -9.71 -10.83 4.65
CA PRO A 525 -11.10 -10.45 4.92
C PRO A 525 -11.26 -9.80 6.29
N GLY A 526 -12.21 -8.87 6.43
CA GLY A 526 -12.46 -8.18 7.69
C GLY A 526 -13.90 -7.79 7.94
N ILE A 527 -14.22 -7.44 9.20
CA ILE A 527 -15.48 -6.82 9.65
C ILE A 527 -15.13 -5.62 10.51
N TYR A 528 -15.73 -4.48 10.23
CA TYR A 528 -15.47 -3.21 10.91
C TYR A 528 -16.75 -2.61 11.45
N ARG A 529 -16.90 -2.59 12.79
CA ARG A 529 -18.06 -2.03 13.50
C ARG A 529 -17.72 -0.63 14.00
N SER A 530 -18.03 0.38 13.22
CA SER A 530 -17.72 1.78 13.54
C SER A 530 -18.03 2.12 15.00
N GLY A 531 -17.05 2.73 15.71
CA GLY A 531 -17.13 3.10 17.11
C GLY A 531 -17.18 1.92 18.09
N ARG A 532 -16.85 0.69 17.66
CA ARG A 532 -16.90 -0.50 18.52
C ARG A 532 -15.66 -1.40 18.41
N TYR A 533 -15.38 -2.00 17.27
CA TYR A 533 -14.23 -2.88 17.04
C TYR A 533 -14.04 -3.19 15.55
N GLY A 534 -12.82 -3.63 15.21
CA GLY A 534 -12.49 -4.24 13.92
C GLY A 534 -11.92 -5.65 14.09
N ILE A 535 -12.13 -6.46 13.07
CA ILE A 535 -11.60 -7.82 12.97
C ILE A 535 -11.05 -8.00 11.56
N ARG A 536 -9.78 -8.40 11.43
CA ARG A 536 -9.13 -8.84 10.20
C ARG A 536 -8.26 -10.06 10.51
N THR A 537 -8.28 -11.04 9.64
CA THR A 537 -7.36 -12.18 9.69
C THR A 537 -6.68 -12.25 8.34
N GLU A 538 -5.35 -12.25 8.35
CA GLU A 538 -4.56 -12.17 7.14
C GLU A 538 -3.36 -13.09 7.13
N ASN A 539 -3.11 -13.70 5.98
CA ASN A 539 -1.84 -14.32 5.60
C ASN A 539 -1.43 -13.87 4.21
N THR A 540 -0.13 -13.73 4.00
CA THR A 540 0.47 -13.79 2.66
C THR A 540 0.49 -15.24 2.19
N MET A 541 0.14 -15.48 0.92
CA MET A 541 0.06 -16.79 0.28
C MET A 541 0.85 -16.79 -1.02
N LEU A 542 1.33 -17.95 -1.43
CA LEU A 542 1.96 -18.20 -2.73
C LEU A 542 1.01 -19.00 -3.62
N VAL A 543 0.85 -18.59 -4.86
CA VAL A 543 0.17 -19.41 -5.88
C VAL A 543 1.12 -20.53 -6.31
N VAL A 544 0.67 -21.76 -6.18
CA VAL A 544 1.44 -22.95 -6.59
C VAL A 544 0.63 -23.86 -7.52
N PHE A 545 1.33 -24.67 -8.31
CA PHE A 545 0.69 -25.73 -9.09
C PHE A 545 0.02 -26.73 -8.15
N SER A 546 -1.20 -27.16 -8.47
CA SER A 546 -1.93 -28.19 -7.73
C SER A 546 -1.95 -29.51 -8.50
N LYS A 547 -2.58 -29.52 -9.65
CA LYS A 547 -2.77 -30.73 -10.47
C LYS A 547 -3.07 -30.39 -11.93
N GLU A 548 -2.89 -31.36 -12.79
CA GLU A 548 -3.35 -31.33 -14.17
C GLU A 548 -4.42 -32.40 -14.39
N THR A 549 -5.47 -32.06 -15.11
CA THR A 549 -6.61 -32.95 -15.42
C THR A 549 -6.98 -32.81 -16.88
N GLU A 550 -7.96 -33.60 -17.36
CA GLU A 550 -8.53 -33.43 -18.70
C GLU A 550 -9.16 -32.04 -18.95
N PHE A 551 -9.41 -31.26 -17.88
CA PHE A 551 -9.94 -29.90 -17.93
C PHE A 551 -8.85 -28.82 -17.88
N GLY A 552 -7.55 -29.21 -17.84
CA GLY A 552 -6.41 -28.32 -17.80
C GLY A 552 -5.68 -28.29 -16.46
N GLN A 553 -4.83 -27.29 -16.31
CA GLN A 553 -4.04 -27.08 -15.11
C GLN A 553 -4.84 -26.39 -14.02
N PHE A 554 -4.62 -26.80 -12.77
CA PHE A 554 -5.19 -26.20 -11.57
C PHE A 554 -4.10 -25.71 -10.64
N TYR A 555 -4.37 -24.59 -10.00
CA TYR A 555 -3.51 -23.93 -9.02
C TYR A 555 -4.20 -23.91 -7.66
N LYS A 556 -3.42 -23.66 -6.60
CA LYS A 556 -3.89 -23.49 -5.22
C LYS A 556 -3.02 -22.49 -4.50
N PHE A 557 -3.41 -22.14 -3.30
CA PHE A 557 -2.63 -21.29 -2.41
C PHE A 557 -1.84 -22.12 -1.39
N GLU A 558 -0.58 -21.72 -1.18
CA GLU A 558 0.28 -22.18 -0.10
C GLU A 558 0.43 -21.04 0.90
N PRO A 559 0.07 -21.20 2.18
CA PRO A 559 0.27 -20.17 3.19
C PRO A 559 1.77 -19.93 3.43
N LEU A 560 2.23 -18.69 3.28
CA LEU A 560 3.60 -18.30 3.60
C LEU A 560 3.72 -17.77 5.02
N THR A 561 2.72 -17.02 5.50
CA THR A 561 2.70 -16.45 6.84
C THR A 561 2.65 -17.54 7.90
N LEU A 562 3.54 -17.45 8.88
CA LEU A 562 3.69 -18.43 9.98
C LEU A 562 3.39 -17.75 11.33
N CYS A 563 2.10 -17.75 11.75
CA CYS A 563 1.68 -17.14 13.00
C CYS A 563 0.39 -17.79 13.50
N PRO A 564 0.26 -18.12 14.78
CA PRO A 564 -0.99 -18.68 15.31
C PRO A 564 -2.19 -17.75 15.08
N ILE A 565 -3.34 -18.35 14.80
CA ILE A 565 -4.65 -17.67 14.80
C ILE A 565 -5.23 -17.84 16.23
N ASP A 566 -5.66 -16.74 16.84
CA ASP A 566 -6.18 -16.77 18.22
C ASP A 566 -7.48 -17.56 18.32
N LYS A 567 -7.50 -18.64 19.10
CA LYS A 567 -8.65 -19.54 19.23
C LYS A 567 -9.71 -19.07 20.22
N GLU A 568 -9.40 -18.10 21.09
CA GLU A 568 -10.28 -17.68 22.18
C GLU A 568 -11.59 -17.02 21.71
N ALA A 569 -11.57 -16.42 20.50
CA ALA A 569 -12.77 -15.82 19.89
C ALA A 569 -13.51 -16.74 18.92
N ILE A 570 -13.10 -17.98 18.73
CA ILE A 570 -13.74 -18.91 17.79
C ILE A 570 -15.02 -19.50 18.40
N CYS A 571 -16.15 -19.38 17.67
CA CYS A 571 -17.36 -20.17 17.91
C CYS A 571 -17.23 -21.49 17.16
N THR A 572 -16.74 -22.53 17.81
CA THR A 572 -16.44 -23.83 17.19
C THR A 572 -17.66 -24.47 16.53
N GLU A 573 -18.86 -24.24 17.06
CA GLU A 573 -20.14 -24.70 16.52
C GLU A 573 -20.51 -24.07 15.18
N MET A 574 -19.87 -22.97 14.78
CA MET A 574 -20.05 -22.35 13.47
C MET A 574 -19.11 -22.95 12.40
N LEU A 575 -18.07 -23.66 12.81
CA LEU A 575 -17.11 -24.25 11.88
C LEU A 575 -17.57 -25.61 11.40
N LEU A 576 -17.26 -25.90 10.14
CA LEU A 576 -17.41 -27.24 9.56
C LEU A 576 -16.18 -28.11 9.84
N PRO A 577 -16.32 -29.45 9.86
CA PRO A 577 -15.18 -30.33 10.16
C PRO A 577 -13.93 -30.06 9.33
N TYR A 578 -14.07 -29.80 8.03
CA TYR A 578 -12.93 -29.52 7.14
C TYR A 578 -12.29 -28.13 7.42
N GLU A 579 -13.03 -27.17 7.97
CA GLU A 579 -12.50 -25.85 8.38
C GLU A 579 -11.65 -26.01 9.66
N ILE A 580 -12.09 -26.87 10.57
CA ILE A 580 -11.32 -27.24 11.78
C ILE A 580 -10.04 -27.99 11.39
N GLU A 581 -10.14 -28.96 10.48
CA GLU A 581 -9.02 -29.74 9.97
C GLU A 581 -7.96 -28.80 9.34
N TRP A 582 -8.40 -27.89 8.45
CA TRP A 582 -7.50 -26.90 7.83
C TRP A 582 -6.77 -26.05 8.90
N LEU A 583 -7.49 -25.55 9.90
CA LEU A 583 -6.89 -24.73 10.94
C LEU A 583 -5.88 -25.52 11.79
N ASN A 584 -6.20 -26.76 12.13
CA ASN A 584 -5.30 -27.63 12.87
C ASN A 584 -4.04 -27.98 12.07
N ASP A 585 -4.17 -28.26 10.78
CA ASP A 585 -3.04 -28.51 9.87
C ASP A 585 -2.17 -27.24 9.70
N TYR A 586 -2.78 -26.07 9.55
CA TYR A 586 -2.06 -24.79 9.51
C TYR A 586 -1.29 -24.55 10.83
N HIS A 587 -1.93 -24.73 11.98
CA HIS A 587 -1.29 -24.58 13.29
C HIS A 587 -0.15 -25.58 13.49
N LYS A 588 -0.33 -26.82 13.05
CA LYS A 588 0.73 -27.84 13.07
C LYS A 588 1.94 -27.40 12.24
N HIS A 589 1.70 -26.90 11.01
CA HIS A 589 2.75 -26.38 10.16
C HIS A 589 3.49 -25.20 10.80
N VAL A 590 2.78 -24.24 11.40
CA VAL A 590 3.36 -23.12 12.14
C VAL A 590 4.26 -23.63 13.26
N TYR A 591 3.80 -24.58 14.06
CA TYR A 591 4.59 -25.14 15.16
C TYR A 591 5.85 -25.87 14.68
N GLU A 592 5.71 -26.75 13.69
CA GLU A 592 6.82 -27.55 13.16
C GLU A 592 7.90 -26.67 12.56
N THR A 593 7.52 -25.59 11.85
CA THR A 593 8.47 -24.68 11.22
C THR A 593 9.16 -23.75 12.20
N LEU A 594 8.43 -23.16 13.16
CA LEU A 594 8.99 -22.14 14.04
C LEU A 594 9.70 -22.73 15.28
N SER A 595 9.26 -23.90 15.80
CA SER A 595 9.78 -24.46 17.04
C SER A 595 11.30 -24.66 17.10
N PRO A 596 12.03 -24.94 15.99
CA PRO A 596 13.50 -25.05 16.02
C PRO A 596 14.23 -23.74 16.35
N PHE A 597 13.59 -22.59 16.13
CA PHE A 597 14.18 -21.25 16.31
C PHE A 597 13.85 -20.60 17.66
N LEU A 598 13.04 -21.30 18.50
CA LEU A 598 12.51 -20.80 19.76
C LEU A 598 13.21 -21.45 20.95
N ASN A 599 13.33 -20.70 22.07
CA ASN A 599 13.73 -21.28 23.35
C ASN A 599 12.62 -22.16 23.93
N GLU A 600 12.90 -22.86 25.06
CA GLU A 600 11.95 -23.81 25.63
C GLU A 600 10.63 -23.16 26.07
N GLN A 601 10.67 -21.98 26.69
CA GLN A 601 9.47 -21.27 27.13
C GLN A 601 8.62 -20.79 25.94
N GLU A 602 9.25 -20.21 24.96
CA GLU A 602 8.61 -19.75 23.70
C GLU A 602 7.98 -20.95 22.95
N ARG A 603 8.69 -22.08 22.89
CA ARG A 603 8.21 -23.32 22.27
C ARG A 603 6.99 -23.90 22.97
N GLN A 604 6.99 -23.91 24.30
CA GLN A 604 5.83 -24.36 25.07
C GLN A 604 4.63 -23.47 24.88
N TRP A 605 4.83 -22.14 24.84
CA TRP A 605 3.78 -21.19 24.56
C TRP A 605 3.21 -21.43 23.14
N LEU A 606 4.09 -21.53 22.12
CA LEU A 606 3.67 -21.78 20.74
C LEU A 606 2.89 -23.09 20.62
N LYS A 607 3.34 -24.16 21.29
CA LYS A 607 2.66 -25.45 21.31
C LYS A 607 1.23 -25.35 21.86
N GLN A 608 1.01 -24.51 22.88
CA GLN A 608 -0.32 -24.26 23.42
C GLN A 608 -1.17 -23.41 22.46
N ALA A 609 -0.59 -22.34 21.88
CA ALA A 609 -1.27 -21.47 20.93
C ALA A 609 -1.71 -22.23 19.66
N THR A 610 -0.92 -23.20 19.22
CA THR A 610 -1.17 -24.03 18.02
C THR A 610 -1.79 -25.40 18.32
N SER A 611 -2.24 -25.67 19.56
CA SER A 611 -2.94 -26.93 19.85
C SER A 611 -4.25 -27.05 19.08
N GLU A 612 -4.66 -28.28 18.78
CA GLU A 612 -5.91 -28.56 18.07
C GLU A 612 -7.13 -27.89 18.74
N LEU A 613 -8.13 -27.56 17.92
CA LEU A 613 -9.45 -27.09 18.35
C LEU A 613 -10.30 -28.23 18.83
#